data_cec1f9141200d54703b7b54c5ad4482d
#
_entry.id   cec1f9141200d54703b7b54c5ad4482d
#
_cell.length_a   1.000
_cell.length_b   1.000
_cell.length_c   1.000
_cell.angle_alpha   90.00
_cell.angle_beta   90.00
_cell.angle_gamma   90.00
#
_symmetry.space_group_name_H-M   'P 1'
#
loop_
_entity.id
_entity.type
_entity.pdbx_description
1 polymer ?
#
loop_
_entity_poly.entity_id
_entity_poly.type
_entity_poly.pdbx_seq_one_letter_code
_entity_poly.pdbx_strand_id
1 'polypeptide(L)'
;MADIKQSSLELIGKTPLLQLNGYSKKSGIKNATILAKLEYLNPAGSVKDRIALAMIEDAEQKGLLKPGATIIEPTSGNTGIGLAAVAAAKGYHAILTLPETMSIERRNLLKAYGAEIVLTEGAKGMKGAIAKAEELHQSTPGSFIPGQFVNPANPAIHKKTTGPEIWEQTDGKVDIFVAGVGTGGTLTGVGEYLKEKNPNVKIVAVEPATSPVLSKGTAGAHKIQGIGAGFVPDVLNTKIYDEIIPVENDDAFVEGRAFAQSEGILVGISSGAALKAAKILAERPENKGKTIVVLLPDSGDRYLSTALFSNN
;
A
#
# COMPACT_ATOMS: atom_id res chain seq x y z
N MET A 1 0.26 -16.46 -29.58
CA MET A 1 0.16 -15.02 -29.89
C MET A 1 1.25 -14.28 -29.12
N ALA A 2 1.82 -13.22 -29.71
CA ALA A 2 2.84 -12.42 -29.00
C ALA A 2 2.21 -11.72 -27.78
N ASP A 3 2.90 -11.74 -26.64
CA ASP A 3 2.47 -11.07 -25.41
C ASP A 3 3.13 -9.68 -25.30
N ILE A 4 2.81 -8.79 -26.25
CA ILE A 4 3.33 -7.43 -26.31
C ILE A 4 2.30 -6.48 -25.68
N LYS A 5 2.66 -5.81 -24.60
CA LYS A 5 1.81 -4.81 -23.95
C LYS A 5 1.80 -3.50 -24.75
N GLN A 6 0.64 -2.90 -24.86
CA GLN A 6 0.44 -1.65 -25.61
C GLN A 6 0.57 -0.41 -24.69
N SER A 7 0.47 -0.61 -23.38
CA SER A 7 0.58 0.45 -22.39
C SER A 7 1.27 -0.07 -21.13
N SER A 8 2.04 0.81 -20.46
CA SER A 8 2.60 0.52 -19.13
C SER A 8 1.53 0.21 -18.08
N LEU A 9 0.30 0.70 -18.29
CA LEU A 9 -0.84 0.44 -17.40
C LEU A 9 -1.24 -1.04 -17.38
N GLU A 10 -1.00 -1.79 -18.47
CA GLU A 10 -1.25 -3.23 -18.54
C GLU A 10 -0.27 -4.08 -17.70
N LEU A 11 0.81 -3.45 -17.22
CA LEU A 11 1.80 -4.07 -16.33
C LEU A 11 1.40 -3.99 -14.86
N ILE A 12 0.36 -3.21 -14.52
CA ILE A 12 -0.13 -3.06 -13.15
C ILE A 12 -0.85 -4.33 -12.72
N GLY A 13 -0.50 -4.83 -11.54
CA GLY A 13 -1.06 -6.07 -11.00
C GLY A 13 -0.31 -7.32 -11.46
N LYS A 14 -0.94 -8.48 -11.28
CA LYS A 14 -0.36 -9.81 -11.58
C LYS A 14 1.01 -10.02 -10.94
N THR A 15 1.21 -9.42 -9.79
CA THR A 15 2.44 -9.53 -9.02
C THR A 15 2.62 -10.95 -8.48
N PRO A 16 3.87 -11.46 -8.34
CA PRO A 16 4.09 -12.82 -7.88
C PRO A 16 3.90 -13.00 -6.37
N LEU A 17 3.68 -14.25 -5.97
CA LEU A 17 3.93 -14.73 -4.63
C LEU A 17 5.33 -15.35 -4.55
N LEU A 18 6.07 -15.01 -3.50
CA LEU A 18 7.37 -15.60 -3.17
C LEU A 18 7.27 -16.38 -1.87
N GLN A 19 7.66 -17.65 -1.88
CA GLN A 19 7.80 -18.42 -0.64
C GLN A 19 9.08 -17.99 0.07
N LEU A 20 8.96 -17.56 1.32
CA LEU A 20 10.04 -16.97 2.10
C LEU A 20 10.92 -18.04 2.78
N ASN A 21 11.67 -18.80 1.98
CA ASN A 21 12.52 -19.88 2.50
C ASN A 21 13.75 -19.36 3.25
N GLY A 22 14.43 -18.35 2.68
CA GLY A 22 15.62 -17.72 3.27
C GLY A 22 15.27 -16.99 4.57
N TYR A 23 14.23 -16.18 4.53
CA TYR A 23 13.73 -15.43 5.69
C TYR A 23 13.25 -16.37 6.81
N SER A 24 12.47 -17.39 6.48
CA SER A 24 11.98 -18.37 7.45
C SER A 24 13.13 -19.11 8.13
N LYS A 25 14.14 -19.56 7.36
CA LYS A 25 15.33 -20.22 7.90
C LYS A 25 16.10 -19.31 8.84
N LYS A 26 16.36 -18.05 8.43
CA LYS A 26 17.10 -17.08 9.24
C LYS A 26 16.34 -16.70 10.51
N SER A 27 15.02 -16.59 10.43
CA SER A 27 14.15 -16.26 11.57
C SER A 27 13.75 -17.44 12.44
N GLY A 28 14.17 -18.66 12.12
CA GLY A 28 13.85 -19.86 12.87
C GLY A 28 12.39 -20.32 12.76
N ILE A 29 11.66 -19.87 11.75
CA ILE A 29 10.26 -20.24 11.50
C ILE A 29 10.20 -21.63 10.92
N LYS A 30 9.50 -22.55 11.61
CA LYS A 30 9.39 -23.98 11.22
C LYS A 30 7.95 -24.46 11.14
N ASN A 31 7.01 -23.73 11.74
CA ASN A 31 5.66 -24.24 11.95
C ASN A 31 4.69 -23.90 10.81
N ALA A 32 4.91 -22.80 10.09
CA ALA A 32 4.02 -22.31 9.05
C ALA A 32 4.81 -21.93 7.79
N THR A 33 4.12 -21.85 6.65
CA THR A 33 4.68 -21.36 5.39
C THR A 33 4.29 -19.89 5.22
N ILE A 34 5.27 -19.02 4.98
CA ILE A 34 5.03 -17.60 4.67
C ILE A 34 5.23 -17.36 3.18
N LEU A 35 4.23 -16.77 2.54
CA LEU A 35 4.25 -16.35 1.15
C LEU A 35 4.13 -14.82 1.09
N ALA A 36 5.02 -14.15 0.38
CA ALA A 36 5.00 -12.70 0.21
C ALA A 36 4.40 -12.30 -1.13
N LYS A 37 3.38 -11.47 -1.12
CA LYS A 37 2.84 -10.80 -2.33
C LYS A 37 3.68 -9.56 -2.60
N LEU A 38 4.47 -9.60 -3.69
CA LEU A 38 5.51 -8.61 -3.98
C LEU A 38 4.96 -7.45 -4.82
N GLU A 39 4.34 -6.47 -4.17
CA GLU A 39 3.68 -5.35 -4.84
C GLU A 39 4.66 -4.28 -5.37
N TYR A 40 5.94 -4.31 -4.98
CA TYR A 40 6.95 -3.43 -5.56
C TYR A 40 7.21 -3.71 -7.06
N LEU A 41 6.77 -4.84 -7.59
CA LEU A 41 6.88 -5.19 -9.01
C LEU A 41 5.83 -4.53 -9.90
N ASN A 42 4.92 -3.75 -9.35
CA ASN A 42 4.12 -2.82 -10.16
C ASN A 42 5.02 -1.75 -10.81
N PRO A 43 4.65 -1.20 -11.99
CA PRO A 43 5.50 -0.29 -12.77
C PRO A 43 6.01 0.94 -12.02
N ALA A 44 5.18 1.57 -11.19
CA ALA A 44 5.58 2.69 -10.34
C ALA A 44 6.06 2.25 -8.94
N GLY A 45 6.22 0.94 -8.73
CA GLY A 45 6.93 0.34 -7.60
C GLY A 45 6.12 0.16 -6.32
N SER A 46 4.79 0.17 -6.37
CA SER A 46 3.98 -0.10 -5.18
C SER A 46 2.58 -0.65 -5.46
N VAL A 47 1.95 -1.16 -4.41
CA VAL A 47 0.53 -1.57 -4.41
C VAL A 47 -0.42 -0.45 -4.81
N LYS A 48 -0.02 0.81 -4.63
CA LYS A 48 -0.85 1.99 -4.94
C LYS A 48 -1.03 2.25 -6.43
N ASP A 49 -0.22 1.66 -7.28
CA ASP A 49 -0.42 1.69 -8.73
C ASP A 49 -1.80 1.16 -9.11
N ARG A 50 -2.26 0.12 -8.41
CA ARG A 50 -3.57 -0.50 -8.63
C ARG A 50 -4.71 0.48 -8.35
N ILE A 51 -4.70 1.15 -7.20
CA ILE A 51 -5.77 2.09 -6.84
C ILE A 51 -5.69 3.38 -7.67
N ALA A 52 -4.48 3.83 -8.03
CA ALA A 52 -4.30 5.00 -8.89
C ALA A 52 -5.00 4.78 -10.23
N LEU A 53 -4.74 3.67 -10.90
CA LEU A 53 -5.42 3.32 -12.15
C LEU A 53 -6.93 3.16 -11.95
N ALA A 54 -7.35 2.42 -10.93
CA ALA A 54 -8.77 2.14 -10.69
C ALA A 54 -9.59 3.40 -10.40
N MET A 55 -9.09 4.32 -9.57
CA MET A 55 -9.79 5.58 -9.26
C MET A 55 -9.92 6.48 -10.50
N ILE A 56 -8.89 6.51 -11.35
CA ILE A 56 -8.92 7.29 -12.60
C ILE A 56 -9.89 6.66 -13.61
N GLU A 57 -9.84 5.36 -13.83
CA GLU A 57 -10.74 4.67 -14.76
C GLU A 57 -12.20 4.73 -14.29
N ASP A 58 -12.46 4.62 -13.00
CA ASP A 58 -13.81 4.80 -12.43
C ASP A 58 -14.34 6.21 -12.69
N ALA A 59 -13.49 7.23 -12.52
CA ALA A 59 -13.86 8.62 -12.79
C ALA A 59 -14.13 8.87 -14.29
N GLU A 60 -13.34 8.26 -15.18
CA GLU A 60 -13.56 8.30 -16.63
C GLU A 60 -14.92 7.67 -17.00
N GLN A 61 -15.19 6.48 -16.48
CA GLN A 61 -16.44 5.75 -16.74
C GLN A 61 -17.68 6.51 -16.24
N LYS A 62 -17.56 7.22 -15.13
CA LYS A 62 -18.62 8.07 -14.57
C LYS A 62 -18.74 9.44 -15.22
N GLY A 63 -17.85 9.78 -16.15
CA GLY A 63 -17.82 11.09 -16.81
C GLY A 63 -17.34 12.23 -15.92
N LEU A 64 -16.73 11.90 -14.77
CA LEU A 64 -16.18 12.89 -13.81
C LEU A 64 -14.82 13.42 -14.26
N LEU A 65 -14.07 12.66 -15.05
CA LEU A 65 -12.76 13.01 -15.57
C LEU A 65 -12.76 12.92 -17.09
N LYS A 66 -12.49 14.03 -17.75
CA LYS A 66 -12.40 14.12 -19.22
C LYS A 66 -10.96 14.05 -19.70
N PRO A 67 -10.68 13.61 -20.93
CA PRO A 67 -9.35 13.62 -21.50
C PRO A 67 -8.64 14.96 -21.35
N GLY A 68 -7.37 14.94 -20.89
CA GLY A 68 -6.57 16.14 -20.68
C GLY A 68 -6.90 16.95 -19.42
N ALA A 69 -7.83 16.49 -18.59
CA ALA A 69 -8.19 17.17 -17.34
C ALA A 69 -7.06 17.09 -16.29
N THR A 70 -7.23 17.83 -15.21
CA THR A 70 -6.27 17.89 -14.10
C THR A 70 -6.71 16.99 -12.95
N ILE A 71 -5.81 16.14 -12.49
CA ILE A 71 -5.96 15.30 -11.29
C ILE A 71 -5.24 16.01 -10.15
N ILE A 72 -5.91 16.19 -9.03
CA ILE A 72 -5.35 16.86 -7.84
C ILE A 72 -5.48 15.90 -6.65
N GLU A 73 -4.39 15.61 -5.94
CA GLU A 73 -4.45 14.75 -4.75
C GLU A 73 -3.51 15.28 -3.66
N PRO A 74 -3.99 15.38 -2.41
CA PRO A 74 -3.13 15.70 -1.26
C PRO A 74 -2.42 14.44 -0.80
N THR A 75 -1.22 14.20 -1.29
CA THR A 75 -0.44 13.01 -0.94
C THR A 75 1.04 13.19 -1.21
N SER A 76 1.86 12.69 -0.32
CA SER A 76 3.32 12.61 -0.46
C SER A 76 3.82 11.18 -0.60
N GLY A 77 2.92 10.21 -0.59
CA GLY A 77 3.24 8.79 -0.56
C GLY A 77 3.11 8.09 -1.92
N ASN A 78 3.04 6.77 -1.84
CA ASN A 78 2.96 5.90 -3.01
C ASN A 78 1.72 6.14 -3.89
N THR A 79 0.62 6.63 -3.32
CA THR A 79 -0.57 7.02 -4.10
C THR A 79 -0.26 8.17 -5.05
N GLY A 80 0.48 9.17 -4.60
CA GLY A 80 0.92 10.28 -5.47
C GLY A 80 1.83 9.79 -6.60
N ILE A 81 2.73 8.86 -6.32
CA ILE A 81 3.61 8.26 -7.34
C ILE A 81 2.78 7.48 -8.36
N GLY A 82 1.84 6.66 -7.90
CA GLY A 82 0.94 5.90 -8.77
C GLY A 82 0.07 6.82 -9.63
N LEU A 83 -0.51 7.88 -9.05
CA LEU A 83 -1.32 8.86 -9.79
C LEU A 83 -0.49 9.63 -10.81
N ALA A 84 0.73 10.04 -10.47
CA ALA A 84 1.63 10.70 -11.40
C ALA A 84 1.99 9.80 -12.59
N ALA A 85 2.29 8.52 -12.34
CA ALA A 85 2.59 7.55 -13.39
C ALA A 85 1.37 7.28 -14.30
N VAL A 86 0.18 7.10 -13.73
CA VAL A 86 -1.06 6.90 -14.49
C VAL A 86 -1.42 8.14 -15.29
N ALA A 87 -1.28 9.33 -14.70
CA ALA A 87 -1.52 10.60 -15.39
C ALA A 87 -0.60 10.77 -16.59
N ALA A 88 0.70 10.48 -16.43
CA ALA A 88 1.66 10.52 -17.54
C ALA A 88 1.27 9.56 -18.67
N ALA A 89 0.89 8.32 -18.33
CA ALA A 89 0.51 7.31 -19.33
C ALA A 89 -0.81 7.62 -20.04
N LYS A 90 -1.75 8.30 -19.40
CA LYS A 90 -3.08 8.64 -19.94
C LYS A 90 -3.18 10.07 -20.50
N GLY A 91 -2.14 10.90 -20.36
CA GLY A 91 -2.13 12.28 -20.86
C GLY A 91 -2.92 13.25 -19.96
N TYR A 92 -3.01 13.00 -18.67
CA TYR A 92 -3.57 13.91 -17.67
C TYR A 92 -2.50 14.81 -17.08
N HIS A 93 -2.90 15.98 -16.62
CA HIS A 93 -2.08 16.83 -15.77
C HIS A 93 -2.28 16.43 -14.32
N ALA A 94 -1.21 16.16 -13.58
CA ALA A 94 -1.27 15.81 -12.17
C ALA A 94 -0.69 16.94 -11.30
N ILE A 95 -1.45 17.40 -10.31
CA ILE A 95 -1.02 18.34 -9.27
C ILE A 95 -1.08 17.61 -7.92
N LEU A 96 0.06 17.53 -7.24
CA LEU A 96 0.16 16.88 -5.94
C LEU A 96 0.50 17.93 -4.88
N THR A 97 -0.36 18.04 -3.87
CA THR A 97 -0.14 18.95 -2.75
C THR A 97 0.47 18.18 -1.59
N LEU A 98 1.56 18.68 -1.03
CA LEU A 98 2.29 18.02 0.05
C LEU A 98 3.04 19.04 0.93
N PRO A 99 3.24 18.73 2.22
CA PRO A 99 4.01 19.58 3.11
C PRO A 99 5.46 19.73 2.65
N GLU A 100 6.02 20.93 2.82
CA GLU A 100 7.43 21.22 2.49
C GLU A 100 8.45 20.39 3.29
N THR A 101 8.01 19.72 4.35
CA THR A 101 8.83 18.79 5.16
C THR A 101 9.09 17.46 4.48
N MET A 102 8.42 17.17 3.35
CA MET A 102 8.65 15.93 2.60
C MET A 102 10.04 15.91 1.95
N SER A 103 10.63 14.71 1.89
CA SER A 103 12.00 14.54 1.38
C SER A 103 12.15 15.00 -0.08
N ILE A 104 13.34 15.48 -0.40
CA ILE A 104 13.68 15.92 -1.76
C ILE A 104 13.58 14.77 -2.76
N GLU A 105 13.97 13.55 -2.36
CA GLU A 105 13.91 12.35 -3.19
C GLU A 105 12.48 12.06 -3.64
N ARG A 106 11.50 12.17 -2.73
CA ARG A 106 10.08 11.99 -3.08
C ARG A 106 9.58 13.05 -4.04
N ARG A 107 9.96 14.33 -3.81
CA ARG A 107 9.59 15.42 -4.72
C ARG A 107 10.19 15.22 -6.11
N ASN A 108 11.47 14.80 -6.18
CA ASN A 108 12.14 14.53 -7.45
C ASN A 108 11.50 13.37 -8.21
N LEU A 109 11.11 12.31 -7.51
CA LEU A 109 10.42 11.18 -8.10
C LEU A 109 9.08 11.59 -8.73
N LEU A 110 8.27 12.38 -8.02
CA LEU A 110 7.01 12.87 -8.54
C LEU A 110 7.20 13.79 -9.77
N LYS A 111 8.19 14.69 -9.72
CA LYS A 111 8.56 15.56 -10.85
C LYS A 111 9.05 14.77 -12.06
N ALA A 112 9.76 13.67 -11.84
CA ALA A 112 10.26 12.81 -12.93
C ALA A 112 9.12 12.19 -13.76
N TYR A 113 7.94 11.96 -13.14
CA TYR A 113 6.72 11.59 -13.87
C TYR A 113 5.98 12.77 -14.51
N GLY A 114 6.49 13.99 -14.38
CA GLY A 114 5.86 15.19 -14.93
C GLY A 114 4.77 15.81 -14.05
N ALA A 115 4.62 15.36 -12.80
CA ALA A 115 3.65 15.93 -11.87
C ALA A 115 4.09 17.33 -11.41
N GLU A 116 3.14 18.24 -11.32
CA GLU A 116 3.29 19.52 -10.63
C GLU A 116 3.20 19.31 -9.12
N ILE A 117 4.11 19.92 -8.38
CA ILE A 117 4.12 19.84 -6.92
C ILE A 117 3.81 21.20 -6.34
N VAL A 118 2.79 21.25 -5.49
CA VAL A 118 2.43 22.42 -4.71
C VAL A 118 2.78 22.16 -3.25
N LEU A 119 3.83 22.83 -2.77
CA LEU A 119 4.27 22.72 -1.39
C LEU A 119 3.38 23.57 -0.47
N THR A 120 3.03 23.00 0.68
CA THR A 120 2.29 23.68 1.73
C THR A 120 3.15 23.84 2.98
N GLU A 121 2.76 24.78 3.84
CA GLU A 121 3.45 25.08 5.09
C GLU A 121 3.60 23.82 5.96
N GLY A 122 4.83 23.50 6.32
CA GLY A 122 5.17 22.26 7.06
C GLY A 122 4.43 22.13 8.39
N ALA A 123 4.24 23.25 9.10
CA ALA A 123 3.53 23.30 10.38
C ALA A 123 2.06 22.84 10.28
N LYS A 124 1.42 22.98 9.11
CA LYS A 124 0.04 22.53 8.85
C LYS A 124 -0.08 21.06 8.47
N GLY A 125 1.05 20.40 8.21
CA GLY A 125 1.08 18.96 7.84
C GLY A 125 0.11 18.60 6.72
N MET A 126 -0.45 17.41 6.78
CA MET A 126 -1.42 16.94 5.77
C MET A 126 -2.72 17.73 5.72
N LYS A 127 -3.14 18.35 6.82
CA LYS A 127 -4.33 19.22 6.81
C LYS A 127 -4.15 20.42 5.88
N GLY A 128 -2.94 21.00 5.87
CA GLY A 128 -2.59 22.08 4.94
C GLY A 128 -2.59 21.63 3.49
N ALA A 129 -2.07 20.43 3.22
CA ALA A 129 -2.08 19.84 1.88
C ALA A 129 -3.49 19.57 1.36
N ILE A 130 -4.37 19.03 2.21
CA ILE A 130 -5.78 18.77 1.89
C ILE A 130 -6.50 20.09 1.56
N ALA A 131 -6.38 21.11 2.42
CA ALA A 131 -7.00 22.41 2.17
C ALA A 131 -6.52 23.05 0.86
N LYS A 132 -5.22 22.91 0.53
CA LYS A 132 -4.67 23.41 -0.72
C LYS A 132 -5.15 22.63 -1.95
N ALA A 133 -5.32 21.32 -1.83
CA ALA A 133 -5.90 20.51 -2.91
C ALA A 133 -7.35 20.92 -3.20
N GLU A 134 -8.15 21.18 -2.18
CA GLU A 134 -9.52 21.66 -2.32
C GLU A 134 -9.58 23.06 -2.95
N GLU A 135 -8.72 24.00 -2.51
CA GLU A 135 -8.61 25.34 -3.10
C GLU A 135 -8.28 25.24 -4.60
N LEU A 136 -7.30 24.42 -4.97
CA LEU A 136 -6.90 24.21 -6.37
C LEU A 136 -8.03 23.57 -7.17
N HIS A 137 -8.74 22.62 -6.60
CA HIS A 137 -9.88 21.98 -7.26
C HIS A 137 -11.00 22.97 -7.55
N GLN A 138 -11.32 23.84 -6.61
CA GLN A 138 -12.33 24.89 -6.80
C GLN A 138 -11.93 25.91 -7.88
N SER A 139 -10.62 26.21 -8.02
CA SER A 139 -10.10 27.16 -9.00
C SER A 139 -9.73 26.53 -10.35
N THR A 140 -9.80 25.20 -10.49
CA THR A 140 -9.44 24.48 -11.72
C THR A 140 -10.68 23.73 -12.26
N PRO A 141 -11.42 24.35 -13.19
CA PRO A 141 -12.62 23.73 -13.77
C PRO A 141 -12.32 22.37 -14.41
N GLY A 142 -13.16 21.36 -14.14
CA GLY A 142 -13.01 20.02 -14.67
C GLY A 142 -11.91 19.19 -14.03
N SER A 143 -11.25 19.67 -12.97
CA SER A 143 -10.31 18.88 -12.19
C SER A 143 -11.02 17.81 -11.35
N PHE A 144 -10.27 16.81 -10.92
CA PHE A 144 -10.77 15.67 -10.15
C PHE A 144 -9.84 15.37 -8.97
N ILE A 145 -10.42 15.14 -7.80
CA ILE A 145 -9.71 14.64 -6.61
C ILE A 145 -10.07 13.16 -6.42
N PRO A 146 -9.12 12.23 -6.61
CA PRO A 146 -9.36 10.79 -6.43
C PRO A 146 -9.86 10.40 -5.05
N GLY A 147 -9.28 10.94 -3.99
CA GLY A 147 -9.75 10.73 -2.62
C GLY A 147 -9.53 9.31 -2.10
N GLN A 148 -8.28 8.88 -1.97
CA GLN A 148 -7.92 7.49 -1.64
C GLN A 148 -8.57 6.91 -0.37
N PHE A 149 -8.92 7.76 0.62
CA PHE A 149 -9.50 7.31 1.90
C PHE A 149 -11.02 7.13 1.86
N VAL A 150 -11.68 7.66 0.84
CA VAL A 150 -13.15 7.69 0.73
C VAL A 150 -13.65 7.06 -0.59
N ASN A 151 -12.79 6.87 -1.58
CA ASN A 151 -13.17 6.39 -2.90
C ASN A 151 -13.36 4.87 -2.93
N PRO A 152 -14.57 4.36 -3.20
CA PRO A 152 -14.86 2.92 -3.20
C PRO A 152 -14.12 2.14 -4.29
N ALA A 153 -13.60 2.79 -5.33
CA ALA A 153 -12.78 2.14 -6.35
C ALA A 153 -11.48 1.56 -5.75
N ASN A 154 -11.00 2.11 -4.63
CA ASN A 154 -9.84 1.61 -3.91
C ASN A 154 -10.04 0.16 -3.42
N PRO A 155 -10.91 -0.17 -2.47
CA PRO A 155 -11.10 -1.57 -2.08
C PRO A 155 -11.63 -2.44 -3.23
N ALA A 156 -12.44 -1.89 -4.13
CA ALA A 156 -13.01 -2.63 -5.25
C ALA A 156 -11.96 -3.23 -6.18
N ILE A 157 -10.86 -2.51 -6.48
CA ILE A 157 -9.80 -3.06 -7.34
C ILE A 157 -9.06 -4.22 -6.67
N HIS A 158 -8.88 -4.18 -5.35
CA HIS A 158 -8.25 -5.26 -4.63
C HIS A 158 -9.14 -6.51 -4.56
N LYS A 159 -10.45 -6.33 -4.44
CA LYS A 159 -11.43 -7.42 -4.52
C LYS A 159 -11.46 -8.02 -5.93
N LYS A 160 -11.29 -7.19 -6.96
CA LYS A 160 -11.31 -7.60 -8.37
C LYS A 160 -10.00 -8.22 -8.85
N THR A 161 -8.85 -7.84 -8.29
CA THR A 161 -7.52 -8.25 -8.80
C THR A 161 -6.62 -8.89 -7.76
N THR A 162 -6.22 -8.18 -6.73
CA THR A 162 -5.25 -8.66 -5.72
C THR A 162 -5.76 -9.91 -5.00
N GLY A 163 -7.01 -9.92 -4.59
CA GLY A 163 -7.65 -11.08 -3.93
C GLY A 163 -7.69 -12.32 -4.83
N PRO A 164 -8.25 -12.24 -6.04
CA PRO A 164 -8.23 -13.33 -7.02
C PRO A 164 -6.82 -13.85 -7.32
N GLU A 165 -5.84 -12.95 -7.53
CA GLU A 165 -4.45 -13.34 -7.76
C GLU A 165 -3.89 -14.20 -6.62
N ILE A 166 -4.09 -13.79 -5.37
CA ILE A 166 -3.64 -14.55 -4.19
C ILE A 166 -4.32 -15.92 -4.14
N TRP A 167 -5.63 -15.97 -4.37
CA TRP A 167 -6.38 -17.21 -4.35
C TRP A 167 -5.91 -18.20 -5.40
N GLU A 168 -5.75 -17.74 -6.65
CA GLU A 168 -5.28 -18.57 -7.78
C GLU A 168 -3.84 -19.02 -7.58
N GLN A 169 -2.94 -18.12 -7.17
CA GLN A 169 -1.53 -18.42 -6.94
C GLN A 169 -1.28 -19.42 -5.80
N THR A 170 -2.24 -19.60 -4.90
CA THR A 170 -2.17 -20.54 -3.79
C THR A 170 -3.00 -21.81 -4.02
N ASP A 171 -3.67 -21.96 -5.17
CA ASP A 171 -4.72 -22.98 -5.38
C ASP A 171 -5.77 -22.98 -4.25
N GLY A 172 -6.12 -21.80 -3.76
CA GLY A 172 -7.05 -21.62 -2.64
C GLY A 172 -6.50 -22.05 -1.27
N LYS A 173 -5.21 -22.36 -1.16
CA LYS A 173 -4.56 -22.80 0.10
C LYS A 173 -3.97 -21.61 0.86
N VAL A 174 -4.81 -20.67 1.22
CA VAL A 174 -4.46 -19.54 2.08
C VAL A 174 -5.27 -19.62 3.37
N ASP A 175 -4.59 -19.68 4.49
CA ASP A 175 -5.22 -19.77 5.82
C ASP A 175 -5.30 -18.41 6.50
N ILE A 176 -4.25 -17.58 6.33
CA ILE A 176 -4.13 -16.26 6.96
C ILE A 176 -3.63 -15.27 5.93
N PHE A 177 -4.30 -14.11 5.83
CA PHE A 177 -3.85 -12.95 5.05
C PHE A 177 -3.48 -11.80 5.97
N VAL A 178 -2.29 -11.23 5.76
CA VAL A 178 -1.72 -10.16 6.59
C VAL A 178 -1.44 -8.93 5.72
N ALA A 179 -1.96 -7.79 6.11
CA ALA A 179 -1.63 -6.52 5.46
C ALA A 179 -1.64 -5.34 6.42
N GLY A 180 -0.73 -4.39 6.20
CA GLY A 180 -0.73 -3.10 6.88
C GLY A 180 -1.90 -2.23 6.46
N VAL A 181 -2.45 -1.45 7.39
CA VAL A 181 -3.59 -0.58 7.14
C VAL A 181 -3.14 0.87 7.00
N GLY A 182 -3.07 1.33 5.74
CA GLY A 182 -2.97 2.76 5.40
C GLY A 182 -4.36 3.33 5.14
N THR A 183 -4.88 3.16 3.90
CA THR A 183 -6.29 3.44 3.59
C THR A 183 -7.22 2.31 3.99
N GLY A 184 -6.69 1.10 4.17
CA GLY A 184 -7.48 -0.10 4.43
C GLY A 184 -8.08 -0.75 3.18
N GLY A 185 -7.86 -0.18 2.00
CA GLY A 185 -8.42 -0.71 0.76
C GLY A 185 -7.92 -2.11 0.41
N THR A 186 -6.62 -2.37 0.59
CA THR A 186 -6.03 -3.70 0.37
C THR A 186 -6.66 -4.75 1.29
N LEU A 187 -6.65 -4.47 2.60
CA LEU A 187 -7.19 -5.39 3.60
C LEU A 187 -8.67 -5.68 3.37
N THR A 188 -9.44 -4.64 3.06
CA THR A 188 -10.87 -4.74 2.76
C THR A 188 -11.13 -5.57 1.51
N GLY A 189 -10.57 -5.19 0.38
CA GLY A 189 -10.88 -5.84 -0.90
C GLY A 189 -10.37 -7.29 -0.96
N VAL A 190 -9.14 -7.53 -0.54
CA VAL A 190 -8.58 -8.89 -0.47
C VAL A 190 -9.34 -9.73 0.56
N GLY A 191 -9.58 -9.18 1.75
CA GLY A 191 -10.28 -9.88 2.82
C GLY A 191 -11.70 -10.29 2.43
N GLU A 192 -12.46 -9.39 1.81
CA GLU A 192 -13.80 -9.71 1.31
C GLU A 192 -13.77 -10.84 0.29
N TYR A 193 -12.87 -10.75 -0.71
CA TYR A 193 -12.76 -11.80 -1.72
C TYR A 193 -12.36 -13.15 -1.12
N LEU A 194 -11.35 -13.18 -0.26
CA LEU A 194 -10.89 -14.43 0.34
C LEU A 194 -11.96 -15.06 1.24
N LYS A 195 -12.68 -14.27 2.03
CA LYS A 195 -13.79 -14.78 2.88
C LYS A 195 -15.01 -15.21 2.07
N GLU A 196 -15.27 -14.64 0.91
CA GLU A 196 -16.30 -15.14 -0.02
C GLU A 196 -15.92 -16.53 -0.57
N LYS A 197 -14.64 -16.79 -0.79
CA LYS A 197 -14.14 -18.09 -1.25
C LYS A 197 -14.07 -19.13 -0.12
N ASN A 198 -13.57 -18.71 1.04
CA ASN A 198 -13.45 -19.54 2.23
C ASN A 198 -13.63 -18.68 3.49
N PRO A 199 -14.78 -18.74 4.16
CA PRO A 199 -15.07 -17.96 5.36
C PRO A 199 -14.09 -18.18 6.52
N ASN A 200 -13.34 -19.29 6.50
CA ASN A 200 -12.37 -19.62 7.55
C ASN A 200 -11.00 -18.93 7.37
N VAL A 201 -10.77 -18.24 6.26
CA VAL A 201 -9.53 -17.46 6.08
C VAL A 201 -9.49 -16.35 7.12
N LYS A 202 -8.41 -16.32 7.90
CA LYS A 202 -8.17 -15.29 8.91
C LYS A 202 -7.55 -14.06 8.25
N ILE A 203 -8.16 -12.90 8.47
CA ILE A 203 -7.68 -11.61 7.99
C ILE A 203 -7.06 -10.84 9.15
N VAL A 204 -5.79 -10.45 9.00
CA VAL A 204 -5.01 -9.79 10.06
C VAL A 204 -4.57 -8.41 9.60
N ALA A 205 -5.01 -7.40 10.35
CA ALA A 205 -4.64 -6.02 10.16
C ALA A 205 -3.34 -5.71 10.93
N VAL A 206 -2.47 -4.93 10.31
CA VAL A 206 -1.25 -4.43 10.97
C VAL A 206 -1.34 -2.90 11.12
N GLU A 207 -1.08 -2.41 12.31
CA GLU A 207 -1.01 -0.98 12.63
C GLU A 207 0.25 -0.65 13.43
N PRO A 208 0.71 0.63 13.45
CA PRO A 208 1.80 1.05 14.32
C PRO A 208 1.42 0.97 15.80
N ALA A 209 2.27 0.37 16.64
CA ALA A 209 2.00 0.25 18.07
C ALA A 209 1.88 1.60 18.79
N THR A 210 2.58 2.63 18.28
CA THR A 210 2.50 4.00 18.81
C THR A 210 1.34 4.82 18.25
N SER A 211 0.58 4.28 17.27
CA SER A 211 -0.65 4.88 16.73
C SER A 211 -1.74 3.82 16.55
N PRO A 212 -2.18 3.18 17.65
CA PRO A 212 -3.08 2.03 17.63
C PRO A 212 -4.54 2.46 17.46
N VAL A 213 -4.86 3.10 16.34
CA VAL A 213 -6.19 3.65 16.05
C VAL A 213 -7.26 2.56 15.96
N LEU A 214 -6.93 1.43 15.30
CA LEU A 214 -7.89 0.35 15.08
C LEU A 214 -8.15 -0.45 16.37
N SER A 215 -7.10 -0.71 17.15
CA SER A 215 -7.22 -1.53 18.37
C SER A 215 -7.57 -0.75 19.61
N LYS A 216 -7.16 0.53 19.71
CA LYS A 216 -7.32 1.34 20.93
C LYS A 216 -7.98 2.71 20.71
N GLY A 217 -8.30 3.08 19.47
CA GLY A 217 -8.91 4.38 19.15
C GLY A 217 -7.98 5.58 19.35
N THR A 218 -6.67 5.36 19.50
CA THR A 218 -5.71 6.42 19.82
C THR A 218 -4.72 6.63 18.69
N ALA A 219 -4.63 7.84 18.16
CA ALA A 219 -3.62 8.23 17.19
C ALA A 219 -2.34 8.74 17.88
N GLY A 220 -1.19 8.46 17.28
CA GLY A 220 0.10 8.93 17.77
C GLY A 220 1.14 9.03 16.65
N ALA A 221 2.28 9.62 16.95
CA ALA A 221 3.41 9.69 16.02
C ALA A 221 4.06 8.31 15.85
N HIS A 222 4.41 7.97 14.61
CA HIS A 222 5.13 6.74 14.29
C HIS A 222 6.04 6.95 13.07
N LYS A 223 6.94 5.98 12.84
CA LYS A 223 7.93 6.01 11.74
C LYS A 223 7.62 4.99 10.62
N ILE A 224 6.53 4.24 10.72
CA ILE A 224 6.14 3.24 9.71
C ILE A 224 5.39 3.91 8.57
N GLN A 225 6.13 4.50 7.63
CA GLN A 225 5.53 5.19 6.49
C GLN A 225 4.64 4.25 5.66
N GLY A 226 3.51 4.78 5.20
CA GLY A 226 2.56 4.07 4.33
C GLY A 226 1.37 3.41 5.04
N ILE A 227 1.42 3.29 6.37
CA ILE A 227 0.31 2.82 7.21
C ILE A 227 0.05 3.79 8.36
N GLY A 228 -1.00 3.55 9.13
CA GLY A 228 -1.28 4.34 10.33
C GLY A 228 -1.67 5.78 10.01
N ALA A 229 -2.78 6.00 9.30
CA ALA A 229 -3.25 7.32 8.87
C ALA A 229 -3.66 8.27 10.03
N GLY A 230 -3.79 7.74 11.24
CA GLY A 230 -4.21 8.52 12.42
C GLY A 230 -5.73 8.61 12.60
N PHE A 231 -6.50 7.98 11.74
CA PHE A 231 -7.95 7.86 11.79
C PHE A 231 -8.40 6.55 11.14
N VAL A 232 -9.67 6.19 11.31
CA VAL A 232 -10.27 5.04 10.61
C VAL A 232 -10.76 5.51 9.24
N PRO A 233 -10.19 4.99 8.12
CA PRO A 233 -10.60 5.40 6.78
C PRO A 233 -12.01 4.91 6.42
N ASP A 234 -12.75 5.70 5.64
CA ASP A 234 -14.12 5.35 5.22
C ASP A 234 -14.17 4.09 4.34
N VAL A 235 -13.13 3.85 3.54
CA VAL A 235 -13.04 2.66 2.67
C VAL A 235 -12.63 1.38 3.42
N LEU A 236 -12.26 1.49 4.70
CA LEU A 236 -11.93 0.32 5.52
C LEU A 236 -13.21 -0.35 6.03
N ASN A 237 -13.43 -1.58 5.65
CA ASN A 237 -14.43 -2.45 6.27
C ASN A 237 -13.89 -2.95 7.63
N THR A 238 -14.29 -2.30 8.72
CA THR A 238 -13.83 -2.63 10.08
C THR A 238 -14.32 -3.99 10.60
N LYS A 239 -15.19 -4.67 9.86
CA LYS A 239 -15.70 -6.01 10.19
C LYS A 239 -14.96 -7.13 9.45
N ILE A 240 -14.04 -6.79 8.55
CA ILE A 240 -13.39 -7.79 7.69
C ILE A 240 -12.24 -8.51 8.40
N TYR A 241 -11.51 -7.83 9.27
CA TYR A 241 -10.38 -8.42 9.97
C TYR A 241 -10.79 -9.12 11.25
N ASP A 242 -10.12 -10.24 11.53
CA ASP A 242 -10.34 -11.09 12.69
C ASP A 242 -9.37 -10.74 13.83
N GLU A 243 -8.24 -10.12 13.51
CA GLU A 243 -7.20 -9.74 14.46
C GLU A 243 -6.49 -8.47 14.00
N ILE A 244 -6.00 -7.70 14.98
CA ILE A 244 -5.12 -6.56 14.76
C ILE A 244 -3.80 -6.84 15.48
N ILE A 245 -2.66 -6.69 14.77
CA ILE A 245 -1.33 -6.81 15.37
C ILE A 245 -0.66 -5.44 15.31
N PRO A 246 -0.49 -4.77 16.47
CA PRO A 246 0.33 -3.56 16.56
C PRO A 246 1.82 -3.93 16.45
N VAL A 247 2.58 -3.15 15.67
CA VAL A 247 4.01 -3.36 15.44
C VAL A 247 4.80 -2.12 15.82
N GLU A 248 5.90 -2.31 16.55
CA GLU A 248 6.82 -1.23 16.93
C GLU A 248 7.63 -0.75 15.70
N ASN A 249 8.05 0.53 15.72
CA ASN A 249 8.85 1.09 14.64
C ASN A 249 10.16 0.30 14.41
N ASP A 250 10.85 -0.04 15.49
CA ASP A 250 12.13 -0.74 15.43
C ASP A 250 11.98 -2.17 14.93
N ASP A 251 10.90 -2.85 15.29
CA ASP A 251 10.59 -4.18 14.76
C ASP A 251 10.38 -4.15 13.23
N ALA A 252 9.70 -3.13 12.72
CA ALA A 252 9.53 -2.95 11.28
C ALA A 252 10.87 -2.75 10.56
N PHE A 253 11.78 -1.98 11.14
CA PHE A 253 13.13 -1.80 10.59
C PHE A 253 13.95 -3.09 10.62
N VAL A 254 13.93 -3.81 11.74
CA VAL A 254 14.66 -5.08 11.91
C VAL A 254 14.19 -6.10 10.88
N GLU A 255 12.88 -6.31 10.72
CA GLU A 255 12.36 -7.32 9.80
C GLU A 255 12.54 -6.91 8.32
N GLY A 256 12.46 -5.62 7.99
CA GLY A 256 12.77 -5.14 6.64
C GLY A 256 14.23 -5.40 6.25
N ARG A 257 15.19 -5.16 7.15
CA ARG A 257 16.60 -5.50 6.93
C ARG A 257 16.84 -7.02 6.88
N ALA A 258 16.21 -7.77 7.77
CA ALA A 258 16.32 -9.23 7.79
C ALA A 258 15.83 -9.84 6.48
N PHE A 259 14.75 -9.31 5.92
CA PHE A 259 14.22 -9.74 4.62
C PHE A 259 15.21 -9.45 3.49
N ALA A 260 15.75 -8.23 3.42
CA ALA A 260 16.74 -7.88 2.41
C ALA A 260 17.98 -8.79 2.44
N GLN A 261 18.47 -9.11 3.65
CA GLN A 261 19.65 -9.95 3.86
C GLN A 261 19.40 -11.45 3.70
N SER A 262 18.16 -11.89 3.61
CA SER A 262 17.80 -13.32 3.48
C SER A 262 17.22 -13.68 2.12
N GLU A 263 16.45 -12.77 1.51
CA GLU A 263 15.80 -12.99 0.21
C GLU A 263 16.45 -12.18 -0.92
N GLY A 264 17.39 -11.26 -0.61
CA GLY A 264 18.06 -10.42 -1.62
C GLY A 264 17.15 -9.36 -2.25
N ILE A 265 16.08 -8.96 -1.56
CA ILE A 265 15.09 -8.01 -2.06
C ILE A 265 14.93 -6.88 -1.03
N LEU A 266 15.06 -5.63 -1.48
CA LEU A 266 14.78 -4.46 -0.65
C LEU A 266 13.28 -4.18 -0.59
N VAL A 267 12.74 -4.06 0.61
CA VAL A 267 11.33 -3.72 0.85
C VAL A 267 11.20 -2.51 1.76
N GLY A 268 10.06 -1.83 1.71
CA GLY A 268 9.82 -0.63 2.52
C GLY A 268 9.51 -0.92 3.99
N ILE A 269 9.38 0.15 4.78
CA ILE A 269 9.17 0.07 6.24
C ILE A 269 7.87 -0.65 6.58
N SER A 270 6.78 -0.35 5.87
CA SER A 270 5.49 -1.02 6.11
C SER A 270 5.51 -2.50 5.73
N SER A 271 6.37 -2.90 4.79
CA SER A 271 6.63 -4.31 4.49
C SER A 271 7.30 -5.01 5.67
N GLY A 272 8.28 -4.35 6.31
CA GLY A 272 8.90 -4.86 7.53
C GLY A 272 7.89 -5.04 8.68
N ALA A 273 6.96 -4.11 8.84
CA ALA A 273 5.87 -4.23 9.82
C ALA A 273 4.96 -5.43 9.53
N ALA A 274 4.57 -5.62 8.25
CA ALA A 274 3.76 -6.77 7.84
C ALA A 274 4.50 -8.09 8.04
N LEU A 275 5.81 -8.15 7.74
CA LEU A 275 6.66 -9.31 7.99
C LEU A 275 6.76 -9.66 9.49
N LYS A 276 6.88 -8.64 10.38
CA LYS A 276 6.85 -8.86 11.83
C LYS A 276 5.56 -9.53 12.26
N ALA A 277 4.42 -9.05 11.80
CA ALA A 277 3.13 -9.65 12.11
C ALA A 277 3.01 -11.08 11.58
N ALA A 278 3.46 -11.34 10.35
CA ALA A 278 3.47 -12.68 9.76
C ALA A 278 4.37 -13.65 10.56
N LYS A 279 5.53 -13.17 11.04
CA LYS A 279 6.43 -13.94 11.90
C LYS A 279 5.77 -14.30 13.23
N ILE A 280 5.15 -13.34 13.91
CA ILE A 280 4.40 -13.58 15.15
C ILE A 280 3.34 -14.68 14.94
N LEU A 281 2.58 -14.59 13.83
CA LEU A 281 1.57 -15.60 13.51
C LEU A 281 2.18 -16.95 13.20
N ALA A 282 3.30 -17.01 12.48
CA ALA A 282 3.96 -18.24 12.08
C ALA A 282 4.60 -19.00 13.28
N GLU A 283 4.95 -18.29 14.33
CA GLU A 283 5.52 -18.87 15.56
C GLU A 283 4.45 -19.48 16.49
N ARG A 284 3.18 -19.16 16.29
CA ARG A 284 2.09 -19.66 17.11
C ARG A 284 1.85 -21.16 16.87
N PRO A 285 1.74 -21.99 17.93
CA PRO A 285 1.51 -23.43 17.79
C PRO A 285 0.24 -23.80 17.00
N GLU A 286 -0.84 -23.02 17.17
CA GLU A 286 -2.11 -23.22 16.48
C GLU A 286 -2.05 -22.97 14.97
N ASN A 287 -1.00 -22.34 14.50
CA ASN A 287 -0.77 -22.07 13.09
C ASN A 287 0.17 -23.08 12.42
N LYS A 288 0.49 -24.18 13.11
CA LYS A 288 1.30 -25.26 12.54
C LYS A 288 0.67 -25.80 11.25
N GLY A 289 1.47 -25.85 10.19
CA GLY A 289 1.06 -26.34 8.87
C GLY A 289 0.24 -25.36 8.04
N LYS A 290 -0.05 -24.15 8.55
CA LYS A 290 -0.82 -23.13 7.84
C LYS A 290 0.01 -22.35 6.85
N THR A 291 -0.67 -21.84 5.84
CA THR A 291 -0.13 -20.91 4.84
C THR A 291 -0.54 -19.47 5.17
N ILE A 292 0.44 -18.62 5.38
CA ILE A 292 0.30 -17.21 5.70
C ILE A 292 0.72 -16.40 4.47
N VAL A 293 -0.18 -15.62 3.90
CA VAL A 293 0.13 -14.67 2.82
C VAL A 293 0.29 -13.29 3.43
N VAL A 294 1.44 -12.67 3.24
CA VAL A 294 1.73 -11.30 3.68
C VAL A 294 1.94 -10.40 2.46
N LEU A 295 1.27 -9.25 2.43
CA LEU A 295 1.45 -8.28 1.36
C LEU A 295 2.56 -7.30 1.71
N LEU A 296 3.55 -7.20 0.80
CA LEU A 296 4.68 -6.28 0.90
C LEU A 296 4.47 -5.12 -0.08
N PRO A 297 4.11 -3.91 0.41
CA PRO A 297 3.54 -2.84 -0.42
C PRO A 297 4.49 -2.22 -1.43
N ASP A 298 5.77 -2.05 -1.12
CA ASP A 298 6.70 -1.30 -1.95
C ASP A 298 8.18 -1.71 -1.80
N SER A 299 9.06 -1.08 -2.61
CA SER A 299 10.50 -1.29 -2.59
C SER A 299 11.20 -0.50 -1.49
N GLY A 300 12.32 -1.04 -0.98
CA GLY A 300 13.21 -0.38 -0.03
C GLY A 300 14.01 0.79 -0.61
N ASP A 301 14.13 0.91 -1.94
CA ASP A 301 14.89 1.98 -2.59
C ASP A 301 14.42 3.39 -2.21
N ARG A 302 13.16 3.53 -1.85
CA ARG A 302 12.52 4.77 -1.40
C ARG A 302 12.88 5.18 0.03
N TYR A 303 13.62 4.33 0.76
CA TYR A 303 13.87 4.45 2.18
C TYR A 303 15.36 4.36 2.56
N LEU A 304 16.27 4.44 1.58
CA LEU A 304 17.71 4.29 1.80
C LEU A 304 18.29 5.33 2.77
N SER A 305 17.72 6.53 2.78
CA SER A 305 18.10 7.63 3.70
C SER A 305 17.35 7.60 5.04
N THR A 306 16.53 6.60 5.29
CA THR A 306 15.75 6.48 6.55
C THR A 306 16.41 5.51 7.53
N ALA A 307 15.92 5.48 8.79
CA ALA A 307 16.36 4.54 9.81
C ALA A 307 16.20 3.05 9.42
N LEU A 308 15.48 2.73 8.35
CA LEU A 308 15.42 1.37 7.82
C LEU A 308 16.81 0.88 7.39
N PHE A 309 17.65 1.72 6.76
CA PHE A 309 18.95 1.34 6.24
C PHE A 309 20.13 2.18 6.75
N SER A 310 19.90 3.35 7.35
CA SER A 310 20.95 4.28 7.74
C SER A 310 21.60 4.01 9.12
N ASN A 311 21.12 3.02 9.88
CA ASN A 311 21.69 2.63 11.17
C ASN A 311 22.54 1.35 11.02
N ASN A 312 23.59 1.44 10.21
CA ASN A 312 24.67 0.43 10.17
C ASN A 312 25.92 0.98 10.81
#